data_543b8681de2d55c0f1b07c28fb702550
#
_entry.id   543b8681de2d55c0f1b07c28fb702550
#
_cell.length_a   1.000
_cell.length_b   1.000
_cell.length_c   1.000
_cell.angle_alpha   90.00
_cell.angle_beta   90.00
_cell.angle_gamma   90.00
#
_symmetry.space_group_name_H-M   'P 1'
#
loop_
_entity.id
_entity.type
_entity.pdbx_description
1 polymer ?
#
loop_
_entity_poly.entity_id
_entity_poly.type
_entity_poly.pdbx_seq_one_letter_code
_entity_poly.pdbx_strand_id
1 'polypeptide(L)'
;MDKLIPDPPHKTTAPPVDAIRVEDLTKDREAIKRAVDFYFTPQPAQAHQSGTMFLVNPNVDSETLLAHAYESLACASAMASNFANELSGLQRSTALAIQQIVMLAELAVNRALDRVDPQT
;
A
#
# COMPACT_ATOMS: atom_id res chain seq x y z
N MET A 1 26.08 5.93 -51.46
CA MET A 1 25.23 6.50 -51.07
C MET A 1 24.33 5.90 -50.10
N ASP A 2 24.02 4.76 -50.24
CA ASP A 2 23.25 4.19 -49.30
C ASP A 2 23.76 4.28 -47.97
N LYS A 3 24.96 4.37 -47.87
CA LYS A 3 25.50 4.51 -46.65
C LYS A 3 25.04 5.73 -46.04
N LEU A 4 24.46 6.53 -46.76
CA LEU A 4 23.97 7.68 -46.18
C LEU A 4 22.95 7.37 -45.19
N ILE A 5 22.37 6.27 -45.27
CA ILE A 5 21.44 5.92 -44.30
C ILE A 5 22.17 5.55 -43.12
N PRO A 6 22.16 6.34 -42.13
CA PRO A 6 22.87 6.03 -40.96
C PRO A 6 22.27 4.82 -40.39
N ASP A 7 23.06 4.10 -39.78
CA ASP A 7 22.59 3.07 -39.07
C ASP A 7 21.56 3.51 -38.19
N PRO A 8 20.47 2.94 -38.27
CA PRO A 8 19.42 3.39 -37.45
C PRO A 8 19.75 3.18 -36.05
N PRO A 9 19.19 3.97 -35.26
CA PRO A 9 19.41 3.91 -33.86
C PRO A 9 18.88 2.65 -33.25
N HIS A 10 18.49 1.72 -34.08
CA HIS A 10 18.02 0.51 -33.51
C HIS A 10 19.03 -0.11 -32.59
N LYS A 11 20.26 0.26 -32.73
CA LYS A 11 21.25 -0.23 -31.81
C LYS A 11 21.07 0.35 -30.45
N THR A 12 20.45 1.48 -30.37
CA THR A 12 20.22 2.11 -29.10
C THR A 12 18.85 1.84 -28.59
N THR A 13 18.06 1.11 -29.32
CA THR A 13 16.74 0.80 -28.88
C THR A 13 16.81 -0.37 -27.93
N ALA A 14 15.69 -0.84 -27.54
CA ALA A 14 15.60 -1.92 -26.58
C ALA A 14 16.46 -3.10 -27.01
N PRO A 15 17.31 -3.59 -26.15
CA PRO A 15 18.11 -4.75 -26.48
C PRO A 15 17.23 -5.98 -26.65
N PRO A 16 17.70 -6.93 -27.42
CA PRO A 16 16.97 -8.19 -27.54
C PRO A 16 16.84 -8.82 -26.16
N VAL A 17 15.80 -9.58 -26.00
CA VAL A 17 15.55 -10.23 -24.73
C VAL A 17 16.73 -11.08 -24.29
N ASP A 18 17.42 -11.68 -25.25
CA ASP A 18 18.57 -12.50 -24.91
C ASP A 18 19.71 -11.69 -24.37
N ALA A 19 19.77 -10.41 -24.64
CA ALA A 19 20.83 -9.57 -24.13
C ALA A 19 20.60 -9.12 -22.71
N ILE A 20 19.44 -9.38 -22.15
CA ILE A 20 19.15 -9.04 -20.77
C ILE A 20 19.92 -10.00 -19.90
N ARG A 21 20.83 -9.44 -19.12
CA ARG A 21 21.67 -10.29 -18.27
C ARG A 21 20.94 -10.63 -17.00
N VAL A 22 21.21 -11.81 -16.49
CA VAL A 22 20.65 -12.22 -15.21
C VAL A 22 21.08 -11.26 -14.12
N GLU A 23 22.27 -10.68 -14.22
CA GLU A 23 22.72 -9.70 -13.26
C GLU A 23 21.83 -8.48 -13.19
N ASP A 24 21.34 -8.01 -14.33
CA ASP A 24 20.44 -6.85 -14.36
C ASP A 24 19.11 -7.18 -13.73
N LEU A 25 18.61 -8.38 -13.96
CA LEU A 25 17.36 -8.81 -13.32
C LEU A 25 17.52 -8.94 -11.82
N THR A 26 18.68 -9.39 -11.37
CA THR A 26 18.98 -9.52 -9.96
C THR A 26 19.05 -8.13 -9.30
N LYS A 27 19.69 -7.18 -9.97
CA LYS A 27 19.78 -5.81 -9.46
C LYS A 27 18.41 -5.17 -9.38
N ASP A 28 17.56 -5.38 -10.37
CA ASP A 28 16.21 -4.84 -10.36
C ASP A 28 15.41 -5.45 -9.22
N ARG A 29 15.56 -6.75 -9.01
CA ARG A 29 14.86 -7.42 -7.93
C ARG A 29 15.31 -6.91 -6.56
N GLU A 30 16.61 -6.69 -6.40
CA GLU A 30 17.14 -6.15 -5.16
C GLU A 30 16.68 -4.70 -4.94
N ALA A 31 16.59 -3.91 -6.01
CA ALA A 31 16.09 -2.55 -5.91
C ALA A 31 14.63 -2.53 -5.50
N ILE A 32 13.82 -3.40 -6.08
CA ILE A 32 12.41 -3.54 -5.72
C ILE A 32 12.28 -3.98 -4.26
N LYS A 33 13.09 -4.94 -3.85
CA LYS A 33 13.05 -5.42 -2.48
C LYS A 33 13.40 -4.32 -1.49
N ARG A 34 14.43 -3.53 -1.79
CA ARG A 34 14.81 -2.41 -0.94
C ARG A 34 13.71 -1.37 -0.85
N ALA A 35 13.03 -1.10 -1.97
CA ALA A 35 11.92 -0.16 -1.97
C ALA A 35 10.76 -0.68 -1.13
N VAL A 36 10.43 -1.96 -1.28
CA VAL A 36 9.36 -2.58 -0.51
C VAL A 36 9.72 -2.57 0.97
N ASP A 37 10.95 -2.93 1.32
CA ASP A 37 11.39 -2.93 2.71
C ASP A 37 11.36 -1.52 3.29
N PHE A 38 11.73 -0.52 2.51
CA PHE A 38 11.72 0.87 2.95
C PHE A 38 10.31 1.36 3.26
N TYR A 39 9.33 1.03 2.39
CA TYR A 39 7.97 1.53 2.54
C TYR A 39 7.11 0.69 3.47
N PHE A 40 7.36 -0.62 3.56
CA PHE A 40 6.48 -1.51 4.31
C PHE A 40 7.09 -2.07 5.58
N THR A 41 8.42 -2.00 5.73
CA THR A 41 9.04 -2.45 6.98
C THR A 41 9.19 -1.25 7.91
N PRO A 42 8.63 -1.29 9.12
CA PRO A 42 8.78 -0.20 10.06
C PRO A 42 10.24 -0.04 10.42
N GLN A 43 10.82 1.08 10.07
CA GLN A 43 12.18 1.41 10.45
C GLN A 43 12.10 2.26 11.71
N PRO A 44 12.69 1.84 12.81
CA PRO A 44 12.52 2.58 14.06
C PRO A 44 12.89 4.05 13.97
N ALA A 45 13.94 4.36 13.21
CA ALA A 45 14.38 5.74 13.09
C ALA A 45 13.45 6.58 12.23
N GLN A 46 12.78 5.98 11.26
CA GLN A 46 11.92 6.71 10.34
C GLN A 46 10.47 6.75 10.79
N ALA A 47 10.05 5.75 11.53
CA ALA A 47 8.73 5.76 12.13
C ALA A 47 8.57 6.96 13.06
N HIS A 48 9.69 7.44 13.60
CA HIS A 48 9.63 8.59 14.49
C HIS A 48 9.46 9.92 13.78
N GLN A 49 9.78 10.02 12.48
CA GLN A 49 9.73 11.30 11.80
C GLN A 49 8.35 11.71 11.37
N SER A 50 7.49 10.77 11.06
CA SER A 50 6.14 11.09 10.60
C SER A 50 5.10 11.02 11.69
N GLY A 51 5.45 10.48 12.84
CA GLY A 51 4.47 10.25 13.92
C GLY A 51 4.90 10.72 15.28
N THR A 52 5.81 11.72 15.34
CA THR A 52 6.32 12.15 16.65
C THR A 52 5.27 12.76 17.57
N MET A 53 4.15 13.22 17.03
CA MET A 53 3.10 13.78 17.84
C MET A 53 2.13 12.76 18.40
N PHE A 54 2.10 11.58 17.82
CA PHE A 54 1.18 10.52 18.23
C PHE A 54 1.91 9.22 18.32
N LEU A 55 1.91 8.62 19.48
CA LEU A 55 2.52 7.32 19.70
C LEU A 55 1.47 6.41 20.31
N VAL A 56 1.50 5.16 19.86
CA VAL A 56 0.66 4.17 20.51
C VAL A 56 1.33 3.79 21.80
N ASN A 57 0.59 3.83 22.89
CA ASN A 57 1.10 3.45 24.19
C ASN A 57 1.51 1.97 24.14
N PRO A 58 2.78 1.66 24.40
CA PRO A 58 3.26 0.28 24.31
C PRO A 58 2.65 -0.66 25.37
N ASN A 59 2.00 -0.11 26.37
CA ASN A 59 1.36 -0.92 27.41
C ASN A 59 -0.09 -1.29 27.10
N VAL A 60 -0.62 -0.84 25.96
CA VAL A 60 -1.96 -1.20 25.57
C VAL A 60 -1.95 -2.60 24.97
N ASP A 61 -2.85 -3.43 25.43
CA ASP A 61 -2.93 -4.81 24.94
C ASP A 61 -3.50 -4.88 23.51
N SER A 62 -3.26 -6.00 22.86
CA SER A 62 -3.67 -6.19 21.46
C SER A 62 -5.17 -6.14 21.27
N GLU A 63 -5.93 -6.64 22.23
CA GLU A 63 -7.39 -6.62 22.14
C GLU A 63 -7.89 -5.17 22.12
N THR A 64 -7.41 -4.33 23.02
CA THR A 64 -7.80 -2.93 23.06
C THR A 64 -7.40 -2.20 21.80
N LEU A 65 -6.19 -2.47 21.28
CA LEU A 65 -5.73 -1.85 20.03
C LEU A 65 -6.61 -2.25 18.85
N LEU A 66 -6.95 -3.53 18.76
CA LEU A 66 -7.76 -4.02 17.65
C LEU A 66 -9.21 -3.51 17.76
N ALA A 67 -9.75 -3.46 18.97
CA ALA A 67 -11.08 -2.90 19.18
C ALA A 67 -11.14 -1.44 18.75
N HIS A 68 -10.13 -0.66 19.13
CA HIS A 68 -10.05 0.75 18.75
C HIS A 68 -9.89 0.90 17.22
N ALA A 69 -9.08 0.05 16.61
CA ALA A 69 -8.89 0.06 15.16
C ALA A 69 -10.20 -0.28 14.44
N TYR A 70 -10.93 -1.26 14.95
CA TYR A 70 -12.22 -1.66 14.39
C TYR A 70 -13.21 -0.48 14.43
N GLU A 71 -13.33 0.16 15.58
CA GLU A 71 -14.23 1.30 15.73
C GLU A 71 -13.86 2.46 14.81
N SER A 72 -12.55 2.73 14.68
CA SER A 72 -12.07 3.79 13.81
C SER A 72 -12.38 3.50 12.34
N LEU A 73 -12.22 2.23 11.93
CA LEU A 73 -12.54 1.83 10.57
C LEU A 73 -14.03 1.90 10.29
N ALA A 74 -14.86 1.51 11.28
CA ALA A 74 -16.31 1.59 11.15
C ALA A 74 -16.75 3.04 10.98
N CYS A 75 -16.16 3.96 11.75
CA CYS A 75 -16.43 5.38 11.59
C CYS A 75 -16.00 5.88 10.21
N ALA A 76 -14.82 5.49 9.76
CA ALA A 76 -14.32 5.89 8.44
C ALA A 76 -15.23 5.38 7.33
N SER A 77 -15.73 4.15 7.46
CA SER A 77 -16.65 3.58 6.49
C SER A 77 -17.94 4.39 6.42
N ALA A 78 -18.49 4.73 7.57
CA ALA A 78 -19.71 5.54 7.64
C ALA A 78 -19.49 6.93 7.04
N MET A 79 -18.35 7.55 7.33
CA MET A 79 -18.02 8.86 6.77
C MET A 79 -17.88 8.80 5.26
N ALA A 80 -17.22 7.77 4.74
CA ALA A 80 -17.06 7.59 3.31
C ALA A 80 -18.41 7.40 2.62
N SER A 81 -19.31 6.66 3.24
CA SER A 81 -20.65 6.45 2.72
C SER A 81 -21.44 7.76 2.66
N ASN A 82 -21.40 8.52 3.75
CA ASN A 82 -22.09 9.80 3.80
C ASN A 82 -21.54 10.77 2.77
N PHE A 83 -20.22 10.81 2.65
CA PHE A 83 -19.57 11.67 1.67
C PHE A 83 -19.96 11.26 0.24
N ALA A 84 -20.03 9.97 -0.04
CA ALA A 84 -20.44 9.49 -1.35
C ALA A 84 -21.85 9.95 -1.72
N ASN A 85 -22.73 10.09 -0.73
CA ASN A 85 -24.11 10.55 -0.96
C ASN A 85 -24.17 12.01 -1.41
N GLU A 86 -23.14 12.80 -1.09
CA GLU A 86 -23.06 14.18 -1.48
C GLU A 86 -22.39 14.39 -2.83
N LEU A 87 -21.83 13.32 -3.40
CA LEU A 87 -21.07 13.37 -4.65
C LEU A 87 -21.84 12.73 -5.78
N SER A 88 -21.39 12.98 -7.01
CA SER A 88 -21.96 12.37 -8.19
C SER A 88 -20.84 11.93 -9.13
N GLY A 89 -21.19 11.08 -10.09
CA GLY A 89 -20.28 10.65 -11.14
C GLY A 89 -19.06 9.90 -10.61
N LEU A 90 -17.92 10.22 -11.19
CA LEU A 90 -16.67 9.52 -10.87
C LEU A 90 -16.23 9.74 -9.43
N GLN A 91 -16.48 10.93 -8.89
CA GLN A 91 -16.12 11.23 -7.52
C GLN A 91 -16.89 10.34 -6.55
N ARG A 92 -18.15 10.12 -6.81
CA ARG A 92 -18.95 9.21 -6.00
C ARG A 92 -18.41 7.78 -6.08
N SER A 93 -18.08 7.34 -7.29
CA SER A 93 -17.51 6.01 -7.48
C SER A 93 -16.21 5.85 -6.70
N THR A 94 -15.38 6.87 -6.69
CA THR A 94 -14.14 6.86 -5.92
C THR A 94 -14.41 6.76 -4.41
N ALA A 95 -15.35 7.55 -3.92
CA ALA A 95 -15.71 7.51 -2.49
C ALA A 95 -16.24 6.14 -2.08
N LEU A 96 -17.06 5.52 -2.94
CA LEU A 96 -17.57 4.18 -2.69
C LEU A 96 -16.47 3.13 -2.73
N ALA A 97 -15.48 3.29 -3.61
CA ALA A 97 -14.34 2.40 -3.65
C ALA A 97 -13.50 2.50 -2.37
N ILE A 98 -13.33 3.71 -1.85
CA ILE A 98 -12.64 3.91 -0.58
C ILE A 98 -13.42 3.22 0.54
N GLN A 99 -14.73 3.39 0.57
CA GLN A 99 -15.57 2.72 1.55
C GLN A 99 -15.38 1.19 1.49
N GLN A 100 -15.34 0.65 0.29
CA GLN A 100 -15.16 -0.78 0.10
C GLN A 100 -13.84 -1.26 0.70
N ILE A 101 -12.77 -0.53 0.47
CA ILE A 101 -11.45 -0.87 1.00
C ILE A 101 -11.47 -0.81 2.53
N VAL A 102 -12.08 0.22 3.09
CA VAL A 102 -12.17 0.37 4.54
C VAL A 102 -12.99 -0.77 5.15
N MET A 103 -14.08 -1.17 4.51
CA MET A 103 -14.89 -2.28 4.99
C MET A 103 -14.10 -3.60 4.99
N LEU A 104 -13.27 -3.81 3.97
CA LEU A 104 -12.43 -5.00 3.94
C LEU A 104 -11.40 -4.99 5.06
N ALA A 105 -10.83 -3.83 5.36
CA ALA A 105 -9.91 -3.68 6.48
C ALA A 105 -10.63 -3.92 7.81
N GLU A 106 -11.85 -3.43 7.95
CA GLU A 106 -12.68 -3.62 9.12
C GLU A 106 -12.92 -5.12 9.37
N LEU A 107 -13.25 -5.87 8.31
CA LEU A 107 -13.44 -7.30 8.41
C LEU A 107 -12.17 -8.03 8.86
N ALA A 108 -11.03 -7.61 8.33
CA ALA A 108 -9.75 -8.21 8.70
C ALA A 108 -9.42 -7.96 10.17
N VAL A 109 -9.65 -6.72 10.64
CA VAL A 109 -9.40 -6.37 12.03
C VAL A 109 -10.36 -7.13 12.95
N ASN A 110 -11.63 -7.22 12.55
CA ASN A 110 -12.61 -7.98 13.31
C ASN A 110 -12.21 -9.45 13.44
N ARG A 111 -11.69 -10.03 12.37
CA ARG A 111 -11.21 -11.40 12.40
C ARG A 111 -10.00 -11.56 13.33
N ALA A 112 -9.11 -10.59 13.32
CA ALA A 112 -7.96 -10.59 14.21
C ALA A 112 -8.40 -10.47 15.68
N LEU A 113 -9.38 -9.63 15.93
CA LEU A 113 -9.94 -9.44 17.28
C LEU A 113 -10.58 -10.73 17.79
N ASP A 114 -11.30 -11.45 16.94
CA ASP A 114 -11.92 -12.72 17.30
C ASP A 114 -10.87 -13.76 17.73
N ARG A 115 -9.67 -13.67 17.16
CA ARG A 115 -8.60 -14.61 17.54
C ARG A 115 -7.94 -14.24 18.86
N VAL A 116 -7.92 -12.98 19.20
CA VAL A 116 -7.33 -12.50 20.44
C VAL A 116 -8.28 -12.71 21.61
N ASP A 117 -9.57 -12.49 21.35
CA ASP A 117 -10.62 -12.67 22.36
C ASP A 117 -11.71 -13.55 21.77
N PRO A 118 -11.52 -14.86 21.75
CA PRO A 118 -12.51 -15.75 21.18
C PRO A 118 -13.80 -15.69 21.98
N GLN A 119 -14.86 -15.31 21.28
CA GLN A 119 -16.17 -15.32 21.88
C GLN A 119 -16.69 -16.74 21.82
N THR A 120 -16.81 -17.37 22.92
CA THR A 120 -17.33 -18.74 22.99
C THR A 120 -18.82 -18.75 23.21
#